data_3a2025a70a2c70f8442b8580929f776d
#
_entry.id   3a2025a70a2c70f8442b8580929f776d
#
_cell.length_a   1.000
_cell.length_b   1.000
_cell.length_c   1.000
_cell.angle_alpha   90.00
_cell.angle_beta   90.00
_cell.angle_gamma   90.00
#
_symmetry.space_group_name_H-M   'P 1'
#
loop_
_entity.id
_entity.type
_entity.pdbx_description
1 polymer ?
#
loop_
_entity_poly.entity_id
_entity_poly.type
_entity_poly.pdbx_seq_one_letter_code
_entity_poly.pdbx_strand_id
1 'polypeptide(L)'
;MDTMNSTDVKDCIIVGGGIAGLQAAIQLGRYSVYSVAVIDRGTGRSVICRSYHNILGWPKGVSGRKLRELGRAQAESYGVNFIEDDIRQANRLGDYFELTGKDGTVYRAKTLLLATGLSDRFPDVPGLLETLGSTVYVCPDCDGYEIQDRKTVVLGTGEPGANMALLLSERTGDMTYVNHEGKPASAELMERLSKRGISYIEERVTEVKCKADGVISSIELANGQSIPAERGFIAFGGNRIHSDLARQLGAELEHNQHVKTDPRSKMTNVNHLWAAGDIGVHSELSTVAMGEGATAAIWINKELRKIADPSGNEH
;
A
#
# COMPACT_ATOMS: atom_id res chain seq x y z
N MET A 1 15.99 -22.17 14.26
CA MET A 1 15.15 -22.18 13.04
C MET A 1 14.20 -23.33 13.21
N ASP A 2 13.02 -23.08 13.76
CA ASP A 2 11.97 -24.12 13.85
C ASP A 2 11.39 -24.29 12.45
N THR A 3 11.71 -25.42 11.82
CA THR A 3 11.06 -25.88 10.61
C THR A 3 9.60 -26.19 10.96
N MET A 4 8.68 -25.34 10.51
CA MET A 4 7.24 -25.61 10.66
C MET A 4 6.93 -26.99 10.06
N ASN A 5 6.42 -27.89 10.87
CA ASN A 5 5.83 -29.13 10.38
C ASN A 5 4.65 -28.78 9.45
N SER A 6 4.61 -29.30 8.25
CA SER A 6 3.58 -29.03 7.21
C SER A 6 2.15 -29.41 7.61
N THR A 7 1.94 -29.87 8.84
CA THR A 7 0.63 -30.29 9.40
C THR A 7 0.06 -29.29 10.41
N ASP A 8 0.79 -28.26 10.83
CA ASP A 8 0.35 -27.31 11.87
C ASP A 8 -0.60 -26.25 11.28
N VAL A 9 -1.89 -26.32 11.65
CA VAL A 9 -2.91 -25.35 11.23
C VAL A 9 -2.92 -24.17 12.20
N LYS A 10 -2.51 -22.98 11.73
CA LYS A 10 -2.57 -21.76 12.52
C LYS A 10 -4.00 -21.29 12.75
N ASP A 11 -4.24 -20.60 13.84
CA ASP A 11 -5.53 -19.93 14.04
C ASP A 11 -5.74 -18.81 13.02
N CYS A 12 -4.68 -18.02 12.77
CA CYS A 12 -4.71 -16.97 11.74
C CYS A 12 -3.37 -16.88 11.00
N ILE A 13 -3.45 -16.80 9.67
CA ILE A 13 -2.33 -16.32 8.84
C ILE A 13 -2.69 -14.95 8.28
N ILE A 14 -1.72 -14.03 8.35
CA ILE A 14 -1.77 -12.70 7.74
C ILE A 14 -0.78 -12.71 6.56
N VAL A 15 -1.26 -12.49 5.35
CA VAL A 15 -0.41 -12.36 4.17
C VAL A 15 -0.14 -10.89 3.88
N GLY A 16 1.11 -10.48 4.09
CA GLY A 16 1.60 -9.11 3.97
C GLY A 16 1.91 -8.46 5.30
N GLY A 17 3.21 -8.19 5.54
CA GLY A 17 3.75 -7.48 6.70
C GLY A 17 3.85 -5.96 6.48
N GLY A 18 2.91 -5.37 5.72
CA GLY A 18 2.73 -3.93 5.60
C GLY A 18 2.04 -3.33 6.83
N ILE A 19 1.66 -2.06 6.74
CA ILE A 19 1.10 -1.31 7.87
C ILE A 19 -0.19 -1.97 8.42
N ALA A 20 -1.11 -2.38 7.54
CA ALA A 20 -2.34 -3.06 7.95
C ALA A 20 -2.07 -4.42 8.60
N GLY A 21 -1.21 -5.24 7.98
CA GLY A 21 -0.89 -6.57 8.49
C GLY A 21 -0.16 -6.53 9.83
N LEU A 22 0.77 -5.60 10.01
CA LEU A 22 1.47 -5.40 11.30
C LEU A 22 0.51 -4.95 12.40
N GLN A 23 -0.40 -4.02 12.11
CA GLN A 23 -1.38 -3.59 13.09
C GLN A 23 -2.33 -4.73 13.48
N ALA A 24 -2.75 -5.55 12.51
CA ALA A 24 -3.55 -6.74 12.79
C ALA A 24 -2.78 -7.77 13.62
N ALA A 25 -1.52 -8.01 13.29
CA ALA A 25 -0.64 -8.93 14.01
C ALA A 25 -0.45 -8.51 15.48
N ILE A 26 -0.19 -7.23 15.74
CA ILE A 26 -0.11 -6.67 17.08
C ILE A 26 -1.41 -6.91 17.84
N GLN A 27 -2.56 -6.60 17.24
CA GLN A 27 -3.85 -6.74 17.89
C GLN A 27 -4.19 -8.21 18.19
N LEU A 28 -3.95 -9.14 17.26
CA LEU A 28 -4.17 -10.57 17.46
C LEU A 28 -3.21 -11.16 18.48
N GLY A 29 -1.92 -10.81 18.43
CA GLY A 29 -0.92 -11.27 19.39
C GLY A 29 -1.26 -10.85 20.83
N ARG A 30 -1.84 -9.67 21.02
CA ARG A 30 -2.26 -9.18 22.35
C ARG A 30 -3.41 -9.95 22.98
N TYR A 31 -4.17 -10.75 22.23
CA TYR A 31 -5.13 -11.71 22.84
C TYR A 31 -4.41 -12.90 23.48
N SER A 32 -3.16 -13.18 23.11
CA SER A 32 -2.23 -14.16 23.71
C SER A 32 -2.72 -15.63 23.73
N VAL A 33 -3.77 -15.97 23.00
CA VAL A 33 -4.38 -17.32 22.96
C VAL A 33 -4.35 -17.95 21.58
N TYR A 34 -3.91 -17.22 20.55
CA TYR A 34 -3.94 -17.67 19.16
C TYR A 34 -2.54 -17.92 18.60
N SER A 35 -2.43 -18.95 17.78
CA SER A 35 -1.28 -19.19 16.93
C SER A 35 -1.37 -18.30 15.68
N VAL A 36 -0.63 -17.18 15.65
CA VAL A 36 -0.67 -16.21 14.55
C VAL A 36 0.66 -16.21 13.80
N ALA A 37 0.58 -16.22 12.46
CA ALA A 37 1.75 -16.04 11.60
C ALA A 37 1.52 -14.91 10.60
N VAL A 38 2.57 -14.12 10.35
CA VAL A 38 2.63 -13.14 9.26
C VAL A 38 3.58 -13.69 8.21
N ILE A 39 3.11 -13.81 6.98
CA ILE A 39 3.93 -14.19 5.82
C ILE A 39 4.11 -12.96 4.95
N ASP A 40 5.36 -12.52 4.81
CA ASP A 40 5.70 -11.28 4.11
C ASP A 40 6.89 -11.46 3.17
N ARG A 41 6.77 -10.96 1.96
CA ARG A 41 7.85 -11.01 0.95
C ARG A 41 8.93 -9.95 1.12
N GLY A 42 8.85 -9.12 2.16
CA GLY A 42 9.84 -8.08 2.48
C GLY A 42 9.72 -6.77 1.69
N THR A 43 8.85 -6.71 0.67
CA THR A 43 8.64 -5.53 -0.17
C THR A 43 7.30 -4.86 0.11
N GLY A 44 7.01 -3.75 -0.53
CA GLY A 44 5.71 -3.08 -0.43
C GLY A 44 5.83 -1.56 -0.40
N ARG A 45 4.69 -0.89 -0.57
CA ARG A 45 4.59 0.58 -0.67
C ARG A 45 5.22 1.31 0.52
N SER A 46 5.00 0.81 1.74
CA SER A 46 5.57 1.39 2.96
C SER A 46 7.10 1.37 3.02
N VAL A 47 7.77 0.48 2.27
CA VAL A 47 9.24 0.44 2.21
C VAL A 47 9.81 1.65 1.45
N ILE A 48 9.04 2.18 0.49
CA ILE A 48 9.43 3.31 -0.35
C ILE A 48 9.31 4.63 0.42
N CYS A 49 8.29 4.78 1.28
CA CYS A 49 8.05 6.01 2.02
C CYS A 49 9.18 6.29 3.03
N ARG A 50 9.88 7.39 2.84
CA ARG A 50 11.00 7.80 3.71
C ARG A 50 10.56 8.59 4.93
N SER A 51 9.39 9.23 4.90
CA SER A 51 8.83 9.94 6.06
C SER A 51 7.32 10.10 5.92
N TYR A 52 6.56 9.49 6.83
CA TYR A 52 5.14 9.77 7.04
C TYR A 52 5.01 10.92 8.04
N HIS A 53 4.45 12.05 7.63
CA HIS A 53 4.22 13.21 8.51
C HIS A 53 2.81 13.29 9.06
N ASN A 54 1.90 12.46 8.56
CA ASN A 54 0.48 12.44 8.91
C ASN A 54 0.09 11.31 9.88
N ILE A 55 1.06 10.72 10.59
CA ILE A 55 0.80 9.69 11.60
C ILE A 55 0.84 10.32 13.00
N LEU A 56 -0.25 10.13 13.75
CA LEU A 56 -0.36 10.61 15.13
C LEU A 56 0.82 10.10 15.99
N GLY A 57 1.43 11.01 16.76
CA GLY A 57 2.56 10.70 17.64
C GLY A 57 3.93 10.87 16.97
N TRP A 58 4.00 11.16 15.68
CA TRP A 58 5.24 11.36 14.93
C TRP A 58 5.34 12.75 14.29
N PRO A 59 5.43 13.84 15.08
CA PRO A 59 5.39 15.21 14.56
C PRO A 59 6.60 15.58 13.68
N LYS A 60 7.68 14.80 13.74
CA LYS A 60 8.88 14.96 12.88
C LYS A 60 8.92 13.95 11.75
N GLY A 61 7.82 13.23 11.53
CA GLY A 61 7.75 12.14 10.57
C GLY A 61 8.42 10.83 11.06
N VAL A 62 8.10 9.76 10.37
CA VAL A 62 8.70 8.42 10.57
C VAL A 62 8.78 7.68 9.25
N SER A 63 9.90 7.03 8.96
CA SER A 63 10.00 6.25 7.73
C SER A 63 9.15 4.97 7.81
N GLY A 64 8.63 4.54 6.67
CA GLY A 64 7.88 3.29 6.61
C GLY A 64 8.73 2.07 6.99
N ARG A 65 10.03 2.08 6.68
CA ARG A 65 10.97 1.04 7.15
C ARG A 65 11.01 0.99 8.68
N LYS A 66 11.13 2.15 9.34
CA LYS A 66 11.16 2.22 10.81
C LYS A 66 9.84 1.77 11.43
N LEU A 67 8.70 2.15 10.86
CA LEU A 67 7.39 1.68 11.31
C LEU A 67 7.26 0.15 11.17
N ARG A 68 7.73 -0.42 10.06
CA ARG A 68 7.70 -1.88 9.86
C ARG A 68 8.61 -2.60 10.85
N GLU A 69 9.82 -2.08 11.10
CA GLU A 69 10.76 -2.62 12.10
C GLU A 69 10.13 -2.64 13.49
N LEU A 70 9.61 -1.49 13.94
CA LEU A 70 8.97 -1.35 15.26
C LEU A 70 7.72 -2.21 15.38
N GLY A 71 6.86 -2.21 14.35
CA GLY A 71 5.62 -3.00 14.34
C GLY A 71 5.91 -4.50 14.37
N ARG A 72 6.92 -4.97 13.63
CA ARG A 72 7.36 -6.36 13.65
C ARG A 72 7.88 -6.75 15.04
N ALA A 73 8.83 -6.00 15.59
CA ALA A 73 9.37 -6.27 16.92
C ALA A 73 8.29 -6.29 18.01
N GLN A 74 7.30 -5.37 17.90
CA GLN A 74 6.15 -5.34 18.81
C GLN A 74 5.27 -6.58 18.65
N ALA A 75 4.95 -7.02 17.45
CA ALA A 75 4.14 -8.23 17.23
C ALA A 75 4.88 -9.51 17.69
N GLU A 76 6.17 -9.60 17.38
CA GLU A 76 7.04 -10.72 17.85
C GLU A 76 7.07 -10.81 19.37
N SER A 77 7.07 -9.68 20.10
CA SER A 77 7.02 -9.68 21.58
C SER A 77 5.72 -10.26 22.16
N TYR A 78 4.67 -10.38 21.34
CA TYR A 78 3.41 -11.04 21.68
C TYR A 78 3.29 -12.46 21.11
N GLY A 79 4.40 -13.05 20.64
CA GLY A 79 4.44 -14.43 20.14
C GLY A 79 3.97 -14.62 18.70
N VAL A 80 3.81 -13.54 17.93
CA VAL A 80 3.48 -13.65 16.51
C VAL A 80 4.71 -14.12 15.72
N ASN A 81 4.54 -15.15 14.90
CA ASN A 81 5.61 -15.69 14.07
C ASN A 81 5.69 -14.94 12.73
N PHE A 82 6.90 -14.56 12.29
CA PHE A 82 7.14 -13.93 10.99
C PHE A 82 7.90 -14.88 10.07
N ILE A 83 7.38 -15.03 8.85
CA ILE A 83 7.92 -15.90 7.82
C ILE A 83 8.18 -15.05 6.58
N GLU A 84 9.39 -15.13 6.04
CA GLU A 84 9.73 -14.50 4.77
C GLU A 84 9.42 -15.47 3.64
N ASP A 85 8.31 -15.20 2.92
CA ASP A 85 7.90 -15.94 1.73
C ASP A 85 6.95 -15.10 0.87
N ASP A 86 6.80 -15.49 -0.39
CA ASP A 86 5.88 -14.88 -1.35
C ASP A 86 4.78 -15.89 -1.70
N ILE A 87 3.60 -15.72 -1.13
CA ILE A 87 2.47 -16.63 -1.36
C ILE A 87 1.96 -16.48 -2.79
N ARG A 88 1.91 -17.59 -3.51
CA ARG A 88 1.51 -17.65 -4.93
C ARG A 88 0.16 -18.28 -5.15
N GLN A 89 -0.25 -19.17 -4.26
CA GLN A 89 -1.53 -19.86 -4.37
C GLN A 89 -2.24 -19.86 -3.02
N ALA A 90 -3.57 -19.81 -3.08
CA ALA A 90 -4.44 -19.91 -1.93
C ALA A 90 -5.68 -20.74 -2.31
N ASN A 91 -5.98 -21.74 -1.51
CA ASN A 91 -7.14 -22.63 -1.68
C ASN A 91 -7.90 -22.72 -0.37
N ARG A 92 -9.19 -23.05 -0.45
CA ARG A 92 -9.98 -23.46 0.72
C ARG A 92 -10.15 -24.97 0.72
N LEU A 93 -9.73 -25.61 1.81
CA LEU A 93 -9.84 -27.05 1.99
C LEU A 93 -10.67 -27.33 3.25
N GLY A 94 -11.99 -27.53 3.08
CA GLY A 94 -12.90 -27.70 4.20
C GLY A 94 -12.90 -26.49 5.14
N ASP A 95 -12.45 -26.68 6.37
CA ASP A 95 -12.50 -25.66 7.43
C ASP A 95 -11.24 -24.80 7.54
N TYR A 96 -10.26 -24.98 6.67
CA TYR A 96 -9.04 -24.18 6.67
C TYR A 96 -8.65 -23.69 5.28
N PHE A 97 -7.80 -22.67 5.27
CA PHE A 97 -7.10 -22.17 4.08
C PHE A 97 -5.75 -22.84 3.95
N GLU A 98 -5.40 -23.22 2.73
CA GLU A 98 -4.07 -23.70 2.36
C GLU A 98 -3.40 -22.71 1.44
N LEU A 99 -2.19 -22.27 1.82
CA LEU A 99 -1.39 -21.30 1.10
C LEU A 99 -0.12 -21.98 0.62
N THR A 100 0.29 -21.68 -0.62
CA THR A 100 1.55 -22.19 -1.18
C THR A 100 2.49 -21.03 -1.48
N GLY A 101 3.66 -21.06 -0.87
CA GLY A 101 4.76 -20.12 -1.10
C GLY A 101 5.46 -20.34 -2.44
N LYS A 102 6.36 -19.43 -2.79
CA LYS A 102 7.08 -19.46 -4.08
C LYS A 102 7.89 -20.75 -4.29
N ASP A 103 8.41 -21.33 -3.23
CA ASP A 103 9.24 -22.54 -3.26
C ASP A 103 8.46 -23.84 -2.98
N GLY A 104 7.11 -23.74 -3.00
CA GLY A 104 6.22 -24.89 -2.78
C GLY A 104 5.95 -25.20 -1.30
N THR A 105 6.45 -24.40 -0.37
CA THR A 105 6.15 -24.52 1.07
C THR A 105 4.65 -24.30 1.29
N VAL A 106 4.03 -25.17 2.08
CA VAL A 106 2.58 -25.14 2.36
C VAL A 106 2.32 -24.66 3.78
N TYR A 107 1.40 -23.73 3.92
CA TYR A 107 0.93 -23.17 5.18
C TYR A 107 -0.58 -23.33 5.30
N ARG A 108 -1.08 -23.55 6.53
CA ARG A 108 -2.51 -23.74 6.77
C ARG A 108 -3.01 -22.87 7.91
N ALA A 109 -4.24 -22.34 7.77
CA ALA A 109 -4.88 -21.52 8.80
C ALA A 109 -6.40 -21.68 8.80
N LYS A 110 -7.02 -21.55 9.99
CA LYS A 110 -8.49 -21.51 10.14
C LYS A 110 -9.07 -20.21 9.60
N THR A 111 -8.34 -19.10 9.77
CA THR A 111 -8.70 -17.75 9.30
C THR A 111 -7.57 -17.11 8.51
N LEU A 112 -7.92 -16.29 7.53
CA LEU A 112 -6.94 -15.65 6.65
C LEU A 112 -7.22 -14.16 6.53
N LEU A 113 -6.18 -13.34 6.75
CA LEU A 113 -6.21 -11.92 6.47
C LEU A 113 -5.27 -11.60 5.29
N LEU A 114 -5.80 -11.04 4.23
CA LEU A 114 -5.03 -10.50 3.12
C LEU A 114 -4.73 -9.01 3.36
N ALA A 115 -3.47 -8.70 3.59
CA ALA A 115 -2.94 -7.34 3.76
C ALA A 115 -1.86 -7.05 2.70
N THR A 116 -2.09 -7.56 1.47
CA THR A 116 -1.13 -7.60 0.37
C THR A 116 -0.93 -6.26 -0.33
N GLY A 117 -1.85 -5.30 -0.11
CA GLY A 117 -1.74 -3.93 -0.58
C GLY A 117 -1.72 -3.79 -2.10
N LEU A 118 -1.00 -2.77 -2.56
CA LEU A 118 -0.85 -2.44 -3.98
C LEU A 118 0.59 -2.04 -4.32
N SER A 119 0.88 -1.92 -5.61
CA SER A 119 2.10 -1.30 -6.14
C SER A 119 1.73 -0.13 -7.04
N ASP A 120 2.36 1.01 -6.81
CA ASP A 120 2.26 2.17 -7.68
C ASP A 120 2.98 1.90 -9.00
N ARG A 121 2.43 2.44 -10.09
CA ARG A 121 3.06 2.40 -11.41
C ARG A 121 3.89 3.66 -11.62
N PHE A 122 5.15 3.48 -11.94
CA PHE A 122 6.05 4.55 -12.38
C PHE A 122 7.04 4.04 -13.43
N PRO A 123 7.58 4.94 -14.28
CA PRO A 123 8.51 4.56 -15.33
C PRO A 123 9.89 4.21 -14.76
N ASP A 124 10.62 3.40 -15.51
CA ASP A 124 12.05 3.16 -15.25
C ASP A 124 12.85 4.35 -15.78
N VAL A 125 12.99 5.37 -14.93
CA VAL A 125 13.76 6.58 -15.23
C VAL A 125 14.89 6.70 -14.22
N PRO A 126 16.16 6.81 -14.67
CA PRO A 126 17.31 7.01 -13.79
C PRO A 126 17.09 8.15 -12.79
N GLY A 127 17.45 7.94 -11.54
CA GLY A 127 17.32 8.92 -10.46
C GLY A 127 15.93 9.01 -9.82
N LEU A 128 14.90 8.42 -10.44
CA LEU A 128 13.53 8.50 -9.91
C LEU A 128 13.39 7.78 -8.56
N LEU A 129 13.89 6.54 -8.47
CA LEU A 129 13.78 5.73 -7.25
C LEU A 129 14.50 6.37 -6.05
N GLU A 130 15.60 7.05 -6.29
CA GLU A 130 16.39 7.74 -5.27
C GLU A 130 15.63 8.91 -4.65
N THR A 131 14.70 9.53 -5.40
CA THR A 131 13.90 10.66 -4.92
C THR A 131 12.57 10.27 -4.29
N LEU A 132 12.08 9.04 -4.56
CA LEU A 132 10.78 8.57 -4.07
C LEU A 132 10.70 8.55 -2.53
N GLY A 133 9.59 9.08 -2.03
CA GLY A 133 9.31 9.17 -0.59
C GLY A 133 10.20 10.16 0.18
N SER A 134 11.05 10.93 -0.53
CA SER A 134 11.87 12.03 0.01
C SER A 134 11.36 13.38 -0.49
N THR A 135 11.46 13.62 -1.79
CA THR A 135 11.02 14.86 -2.44
C THR A 135 10.09 14.60 -3.64
N VAL A 136 9.96 13.35 -4.05
CA VAL A 136 8.99 12.90 -5.05
C VAL A 136 8.03 11.92 -4.39
N TYR A 137 6.73 12.15 -4.55
CA TYR A 137 5.66 11.49 -3.83
C TYR A 137 4.65 10.82 -4.78
N VAL A 138 3.78 9.98 -4.22
CA VAL A 138 2.74 9.28 -4.99
C VAL A 138 1.32 9.60 -4.47
N CYS A 139 1.19 9.99 -3.20
CA CYS A 139 -0.09 10.17 -2.52
C CYS A 139 -0.33 11.66 -2.20
N PRO A 140 -1.27 12.33 -2.85
CA PRO A 140 -1.54 13.74 -2.61
C PRO A 140 -2.12 14.04 -1.23
N ASP A 141 -2.89 13.09 -0.64
CA ASP A 141 -3.45 13.23 0.70
C ASP A 141 -2.40 13.02 1.79
N CYS A 142 -1.36 12.24 1.50
CA CYS A 142 -0.26 11.96 2.43
C CYS A 142 0.74 13.13 2.46
N ASP A 143 1.19 13.55 1.29
CA ASP A 143 2.39 14.36 1.10
C ASP A 143 2.11 15.69 0.40
N GLY A 144 0.85 16.00 0.08
CA GLY A 144 0.50 17.25 -0.60
C GLY A 144 0.87 18.52 0.17
N TYR A 145 1.03 18.43 1.49
CA TYR A 145 1.53 19.55 2.31
C TYR A 145 3.00 19.91 2.01
N GLU A 146 3.79 18.92 1.61
CA GLU A 146 5.24 19.08 1.40
C GLU A 146 5.61 19.94 0.18
N ILE A 147 4.62 20.23 -0.69
CA ILE A 147 4.83 21.07 -1.87
C ILE A 147 4.41 22.53 -1.68
N GLN A 148 3.97 22.90 -0.47
CA GLN A 148 3.50 24.26 -0.19
C GLN A 148 4.53 25.32 -0.64
N ASP A 149 4.12 26.20 -1.57
CA ASP A 149 4.93 27.27 -2.13
C ASP A 149 6.27 26.80 -2.74
N ARG A 150 6.33 25.54 -3.23
CA ARG A 150 7.53 24.94 -3.85
C ARG A 150 7.35 24.76 -5.34
N LYS A 151 8.46 24.91 -6.06
CA LYS A 151 8.54 24.53 -7.47
C LYS A 151 8.32 23.03 -7.62
N THR A 152 7.17 22.66 -8.16
CA THR A 152 6.70 21.27 -8.18
C THR A 152 6.49 20.77 -9.59
N VAL A 153 6.94 19.55 -9.86
CA VAL A 153 6.67 18.85 -11.10
C VAL A 153 5.73 17.66 -10.85
N VAL A 154 4.73 17.51 -11.69
CA VAL A 154 3.96 16.27 -11.80
C VAL A 154 4.50 15.49 -12.98
N LEU A 155 5.15 14.36 -12.71
CA LEU A 155 5.58 13.38 -13.72
C LEU A 155 4.47 12.34 -13.87
N GLY A 156 3.78 12.36 -14.99
CA GLY A 156 2.61 11.51 -15.17
C GLY A 156 2.29 11.19 -16.62
N THR A 157 1.08 10.74 -16.84
CA THR A 157 0.56 10.49 -18.19
C THR A 157 -0.95 10.78 -18.29
N GLY A 158 -1.39 11.37 -19.39
CA GLY A 158 -2.80 11.57 -19.73
C GLY A 158 -3.63 12.20 -18.60
N GLU A 159 -4.84 11.68 -18.40
CA GLU A 159 -5.78 12.19 -17.39
C GLU A 159 -5.30 12.02 -15.94
N PRO A 160 -4.66 10.90 -15.50
CA PRO A 160 -4.13 10.79 -14.15
C PRO A 160 -3.15 11.90 -13.79
N GLY A 161 -2.22 12.23 -14.71
CA GLY A 161 -1.26 13.33 -14.51
C GLY A 161 -1.93 14.70 -14.45
N ALA A 162 -2.86 14.96 -15.37
CA ALA A 162 -3.61 16.22 -15.43
C ALA A 162 -4.45 16.44 -14.16
N ASN A 163 -5.17 15.43 -13.70
CA ASN A 163 -5.96 15.50 -12.46
C ASN A 163 -5.08 15.71 -11.22
N MET A 164 -3.94 15.03 -11.13
CA MET A 164 -2.98 15.22 -10.03
C MET A 164 -2.45 16.65 -10.01
N ALA A 165 -2.05 17.20 -11.15
CA ALA A 165 -1.56 18.57 -11.26
C ALA A 165 -2.62 19.59 -10.86
N LEU A 166 -3.88 19.41 -11.29
CA LEU A 166 -4.99 20.26 -10.89
C LEU A 166 -5.24 20.20 -9.38
N LEU A 167 -5.26 19.02 -8.79
CA LEU A 167 -5.47 18.83 -7.35
C LEU A 167 -4.36 19.53 -6.54
N LEU A 168 -3.12 19.35 -6.95
CA LEU A 168 -1.96 19.89 -6.23
C LEU A 168 -1.75 21.38 -6.44
N SER A 169 -2.30 21.98 -7.52
CA SER A 169 -2.17 23.42 -7.82
C SER A 169 -2.82 24.34 -6.78
N GLU A 170 -3.58 23.80 -5.84
CA GLU A 170 -4.12 24.54 -4.70
C GLU A 170 -3.03 24.88 -3.65
N ARG A 171 -1.87 24.22 -3.71
CA ARG A 171 -0.79 24.32 -2.73
C ARG A 171 0.43 25.10 -3.24
N THR A 172 0.58 25.22 -4.56
CA THR A 172 1.69 25.98 -5.16
C THR A 172 1.28 26.57 -6.50
N GLY A 173 1.71 27.80 -6.75
CA GLY A 173 1.54 28.47 -8.05
C GLY A 173 2.63 28.13 -9.09
N ASP A 174 3.71 27.45 -8.70
CA ASP A 174 4.81 27.03 -9.59
C ASP A 174 4.72 25.53 -9.88
N MET A 175 3.78 25.17 -10.77
CA MET A 175 3.46 23.79 -11.12
C MET A 175 3.74 23.50 -12.59
N THR A 176 4.47 22.43 -12.86
CA THR A 176 4.66 21.89 -14.21
C THR A 176 4.12 20.45 -14.28
N TYR A 177 3.25 20.17 -15.24
CA TYR A 177 2.85 18.80 -15.58
C TYR A 177 3.63 18.31 -16.79
N VAL A 178 4.41 17.25 -16.63
CA VAL A 178 5.14 16.55 -17.69
C VAL A 178 4.39 15.26 -18.06
N ASN A 179 3.80 15.25 -19.24
CA ASN A 179 3.13 14.08 -19.82
C ASN A 179 4.17 13.18 -20.51
N HIS A 180 4.79 12.32 -19.73
CA HIS A 180 5.93 11.49 -20.13
C HIS A 180 5.63 10.48 -21.25
N GLU A 181 4.43 9.91 -21.26
CA GLU A 181 4.04 8.87 -22.24
C GLU A 181 3.25 9.45 -23.44
N GLY A 182 2.98 10.76 -23.45
CA GLY A 182 2.21 11.40 -24.52
C GLY A 182 0.76 10.91 -24.65
N LYS A 183 0.20 10.28 -23.63
CA LYS A 183 -1.21 9.89 -23.65
C LYS A 183 -2.11 11.12 -23.58
N PRO A 184 -3.19 11.18 -24.38
CA PRO A 184 -4.05 12.34 -24.36
C PRO A 184 -4.79 12.50 -23.02
N ALA A 185 -4.99 13.76 -22.62
CA ALA A 185 -5.99 14.15 -21.65
C ALA A 185 -7.16 14.84 -22.36
N SER A 186 -8.34 14.86 -21.76
CA SER A 186 -9.51 15.50 -22.36
C SER A 186 -9.30 17.00 -22.56
N ALA A 187 -9.94 17.58 -23.58
CA ALA A 187 -9.84 19.01 -23.85
C ALA A 187 -10.27 19.86 -22.64
N GLU A 188 -11.26 19.39 -21.88
CA GLU A 188 -11.70 20.03 -20.64
C GLU A 188 -10.59 20.09 -19.59
N LEU A 189 -9.88 18.99 -19.37
CA LEU A 189 -8.75 18.96 -18.41
C LEU A 189 -7.62 19.90 -18.88
N MET A 190 -7.30 19.91 -20.16
CA MET A 190 -6.28 20.80 -20.71
C MET A 190 -6.65 22.28 -20.54
N GLU A 191 -7.90 22.64 -20.75
CA GLU A 191 -8.41 23.99 -20.49
C GLU A 191 -8.30 24.37 -19.01
N ARG A 192 -8.62 23.45 -18.10
CA ARG A 192 -8.50 23.65 -16.64
C ARG A 192 -7.05 23.85 -16.21
N LEU A 193 -6.11 23.07 -16.76
CA LEU A 193 -4.68 23.25 -16.51
C LEU A 193 -4.24 24.67 -16.92
N SER A 194 -4.62 25.10 -18.13
CA SER A 194 -4.28 26.43 -18.64
C SER A 194 -4.87 27.55 -17.76
N LYS A 195 -6.14 27.46 -17.36
CA LYS A 195 -6.80 28.43 -16.48
C LYS A 195 -6.16 28.54 -15.09
N ARG A 196 -5.54 27.45 -14.61
CA ARG A 196 -4.81 27.41 -13.34
C ARG A 196 -3.35 27.85 -13.47
N GLY A 197 -2.89 28.20 -14.68
CA GLY A 197 -1.49 28.60 -14.93
C GLY A 197 -0.48 27.46 -14.79
N ILE A 198 -0.94 26.21 -14.90
CA ILE A 198 -0.07 25.04 -14.82
C ILE A 198 0.68 24.91 -16.16
N SER A 199 2.00 24.87 -16.12
CA SER A 199 2.82 24.61 -17.31
C SER A 199 2.64 23.17 -17.77
N TYR A 200 2.31 22.95 -19.05
CA TYR A 200 2.16 21.62 -19.63
C TYR A 200 3.28 21.34 -20.62
N ILE A 201 3.92 20.17 -20.48
CA ILE A 201 4.96 19.69 -21.38
C ILE A 201 4.66 18.24 -21.74
N GLU A 202 4.55 17.96 -23.04
CA GLU A 202 4.43 16.61 -23.58
C GLU A 202 5.79 16.18 -24.10
N GLU A 203 6.55 15.50 -23.27
CA GLU A 203 7.89 15.03 -23.61
C GLU A 203 8.33 13.91 -22.66
N ARG A 204 9.13 12.99 -23.19
CA ARG A 204 9.69 11.89 -22.41
C ARG A 204 10.79 12.39 -21.44
N VAL A 205 10.67 12.02 -20.18
CA VAL A 205 11.72 12.23 -19.17
C VAL A 205 12.81 11.18 -19.35
N THR A 206 14.05 11.59 -19.40
CA THR A 206 15.25 10.74 -19.55
C THR A 206 15.99 10.52 -18.25
N GLU A 207 15.93 11.49 -17.32
CA GLU A 207 16.59 11.41 -16.03
C GLU A 207 15.89 12.32 -15.01
N VAL A 208 15.87 11.89 -13.75
CA VAL A 208 15.56 12.73 -12.58
C VAL A 208 16.87 13.03 -11.87
N LYS A 209 17.37 14.26 -11.96
CA LYS A 209 18.57 14.67 -11.23
C LYS A 209 18.26 14.93 -9.77
N CYS A 210 19.07 14.35 -8.90
CA CYS A 210 18.96 14.58 -7.47
C CYS A 210 20.32 14.95 -6.85
N LYS A 211 20.25 15.72 -5.78
CA LYS A 211 21.38 15.96 -4.86
C LYS A 211 21.50 14.77 -3.90
N ALA A 212 22.50 14.84 -3.00
CA ALA A 212 22.60 13.87 -1.92
C ALA A 212 21.25 13.71 -1.18
N ASP A 213 21.01 12.52 -0.59
CA ASP A 213 19.82 12.18 0.18
C ASP A 213 18.48 12.16 -0.61
N GLY A 214 18.53 12.06 -1.94
CA GLY A 214 17.34 11.95 -2.77
C GLY A 214 16.54 13.25 -2.90
N VAL A 215 17.20 14.40 -2.76
CA VAL A 215 16.57 15.70 -3.00
C VAL A 215 16.59 15.99 -4.49
N ILE A 216 15.41 16.06 -5.13
CA ILE A 216 15.28 16.39 -6.54
C ILE A 216 15.85 17.78 -6.82
N SER A 217 16.47 17.96 -7.99
CA SER A 217 16.96 19.25 -8.47
C SER A 217 16.42 19.64 -9.84
N SER A 218 16.23 18.68 -10.74
CA SER A 218 15.64 18.89 -12.05
C SER A 218 15.14 17.58 -12.67
N ILE A 219 14.33 17.73 -13.71
CA ILE A 219 13.94 16.65 -14.62
C ILE A 219 14.51 16.97 -16.00
N GLU A 220 15.22 16.00 -16.59
CA GLU A 220 15.81 16.11 -17.92
C GLU A 220 14.88 15.48 -18.96
N LEU A 221 14.63 16.19 -20.04
CA LEU A 221 13.71 15.77 -21.11
C LEU A 221 14.49 15.28 -22.33
N ALA A 222 13.86 14.44 -23.17
CA ALA A 222 14.47 13.88 -24.37
C ALA A 222 14.83 14.95 -25.43
N ASN A 223 14.15 16.09 -25.43
CA ASN A 223 14.46 17.24 -26.28
C ASN A 223 15.65 18.08 -25.81
N GLY A 224 16.31 17.69 -24.69
CA GLY A 224 17.44 18.40 -24.09
C GLY A 224 17.06 19.52 -23.12
N GLN A 225 15.76 19.76 -22.88
CA GLN A 225 15.29 20.72 -21.89
C GLN A 225 15.45 20.16 -20.47
N SER A 226 15.89 21.01 -19.53
CA SER A 226 15.95 20.72 -18.10
C SER A 226 14.89 21.53 -17.34
N ILE A 227 14.08 20.87 -16.54
CA ILE A 227 13.02 21.48 -15.74
C ILE A 227 13.46 21.50 -14.27
N PRO A 228 13.79 22.63 -13.68
CA PRO A 228 14.14 22.73 -12.28
C PRO A 228 12.94 22.36 -11.39
N ALA A 229 13.17 21.56 -10.36
CA ALA A 229 12.15 21.16 -9.41
C ALA A 229 12.70 21.04 -7.98
N GLU A 230 11.90 21.40 -6.99
CA GLU A 230 12.18 21.19 -5.56
C GLU A 230 11.39 20.00 -5.02
N ARG A 231 10.23 19.71 -5.64
CA ARG A 231 9.33 18.63 -5.29
C ARG A 231 8.75 17.99 -6.56
N GLY A 232 8.27 16.79 -6.41
CA GLY A 232 7.59 16.10 -7.49
C GLY A 232 6.46 15.17 -7.01
N PHE A 233 5.55 14.86 -7.93
CA PHE A 233 4.54 13.83 -7.77
C PHE A 233 4.52 12.92 -8.98
N ILE A 234 4.24 11.63 -8.74
CA ILE A 234 4.08 10.61 -9.79
C ILE A 234 2.60 10.31 -10.00
N ALA A 235 2.14 10.37 -11.24
CA ALA A 235 0.74 10.17 -11.59
C ALA A 235 0.55 9.47 -12.93
N PHE A 236 0.86 8.19 -13.01
CA PHE A 236 0.71 7.38 -14.22
C PHE A 236 -0.60 6.62 -14.28
N GLY A 237 -1.32 6.46 -13.17
CA GLY A 237 -2.46 5.57 -13.06
C GLY A 237 -2.09 4.10 -13.30
N GLY A 238 -3.08 3.21 -13.26
CA GLY A 238 -2.86 1.78 -13.50
C GLY A 238 -2.02 1.09 -12.41
N ASN A 239 -2.19 1.49 -11.16
CA ASN A 239 -1.61 0.82 -10.01
C ASN A 239 -2.08 -0.64 -9.97
N ARG A 240 -1.21 -1.53 -9.54
CA ARG A 240 -1.54 -2.95 -9.42
C ARG A 240 -1.99 -3.27 -8.00
N ILE A 241 -3.26 -3.63 -7.86
CA ILE A 241 -3.79 -4.18 -6.61
C ILE A 241 -3.38 -5.65 -6.49
N HIS A 242 -2.83 -6.05 -5.35
CA HIS A 242 -2.38 -7.44 -5.13
C HIS A 242 -3.53 -8.32 -4.62
N SER A 243 -4.61 -8.40 -5.40
CA SER A 243 -5.83 -9.15 -5.10
C SER A 243 -5.86 -10.56 -5.70
N ASP A 244 -4.74 -11.05 -6.24
CA ASP A 244 -4.67 -12.35 -6.91
C ASP A 244 -5.10 -13.51 -5.99
N LEU A 245 -4.66 -13.53 -4.72
CA LEU A 245 -5.05 -14.54 -3.74
C LEU A 245 -6.53 -14.43 -3.36
N ALA A 246 -7.06 -13.22 -3.24
CA ALA A 246 -8.48 -12.98 -2.99
C ALA A 246 -9.34 -13.56 -4.12
N ARG A 247 -8.93 -13.34 -5.38
CA ARG A 247 -9.60 -13.89 -6.56
C ARG A 247 -9.57 -15.41 -6.60
N GLN A 248 -8.43 -16.04 -6.28
CA GLN A 248 -8.30 -17.50 -6.21
C GLN A 248 -9.27 -18.10 -5.20
N LEU A 249 -9.51 -17.39 -4.09
CA LEU A 249 -10.43 -17.81 -3.04
C LEU A 249 -11.89 -17.47 -3.31
N GLY A 250 -12.22 -16.80 -4.41
CA GLY A 250 -13.58 -16.43 -4.78
C GLY A 250 -14.11 -15.18 -4.07
N ALA A 251 -13.21 -14.32 -3.57
CA ALA A 251 -13.61 -13.03 -3.03
C ALA A 251 -14.08 -12.08 -4.14
N GLU A 252 -15.13 -11.30 -3.87
CA GLU A 252 -15.64 -10.28 -4.77
C GLU A 252 -14.68 -9.11 -4.88
N LEU A 253 -14.49 -8.64 -6.12
CA LEU A 253 -13.63 -7.49 -6.42
C LEU A 253 -14.46 -6.36 -7.04
N GLU A 254 -14.00 -5.12 -6.84
CA GLU A 254 -14.46 -3.97 -7.60
C GLU A 254 -13.87 -3.96 -9.02
N HIS A 255 -14.42 -3.11 -9.91
CA HIS A 255 -13.92 -2.96 -11.27
C HIS A 255 -12.43 -2.60 -11.34
N ASN A 256 -11.91 -1.88 -10.34
CA ASN A 256 -10.52 -1.50 -10.18
C ASN A 256 -9.68 -2.55 -9.43
N GLN A 257 -10.23 -3.75 -9.21
CA GLN A 257 -9.59 -4.91 -8.59
C GLN A 257 -9.37 -4.83 -7.07
N HIS A 258 -9.89 -3.82 -6.39
CA HIS A 258 -9.91 -3.81 -4.91
C HIS A 258 -10.87 -4.87 -4.39
N VAL A 259 -10.52 -5.47 -3.26
CA VAL A 259 -11.33 -6.50 -2.61
C VAL A 259 -12.51 -5.86 -1.89
N LYS A 260 -13.73 -6.32 -2.17
CA LYS A 260 -14.92 -5.92 -1.44
C LYS A 260 -14.93 -6.54 -0.06
N THR A 261 -15.17 -5.73 0.94
CA THR A 261 -15.28 -6.16 2.33
C THR A 261 -16.50 -5.55 2.99
N ASP A 262 -17.05 -6.22 3.98
CA ASP A 262 -18.02 -5.63 4.88
C ASP A 262 -17.38 -4.44 5.62
N PRO A 263 -17.98 -3.26 5.61
CA PRO A 263 -17.37 -2.05 6.16
C PRO A 263 -17.13 -2.12 7.67
N ARG A 264 -17.90 -2.94 8.40
CA ARG A 264 -17.79 -3.07 9.84
C ARG A 264 -16.76 -4.10 10.28
N SER A 265 -16.68 -5.22 9.58
CA SER A 265 -15.86 -6.38 9.97
C SER A 265 -14.58 -6.54 9.16
N LYS A 266 -14.52 -5.94 7.97
CA LYS A 266 -13.48 -6.17 6.95
C LYS A 266 -13.46 -7.61 6.42
N MET A 267 -14.49 -8.42 6.68
CA MET A 267 -14.63 -9.75 6.10
C MET A 267 -15.11 -9.64 4.66
N THR A 268 -14.65 -10.52 3.81
CA THR A 268 -15.10 -10.63 2.42
C THR A 268 -16.43 -11.41 2.34
N ASN A 269 -16.94 -11.64 1.15
CA ASN A 269 -18.05 -12.59 0.91
C ASN A 269 -17.66 -14.07 1.21
N VAL A 270 -16.37 -14.34 1.41
CA VAL A 270 -15.86 -15.67 1.76
C VAL A 270 -15.69 -15.76 3.27
N ASN A 271 -16.38 -16.69 3.92
CA ASN A 271 -16.30 -16.87 5.37
C ASN A 271 -14.88 -17.11 5.84
N HIS A 272 -14.48 -16.43 6.93
CA HIS A 272 -13.16 -16.49 7.56
C HIS A 272 -12.02 -15.93 6.71
N LEU A 273 -12.35 -15.17 5.63
CA LEU A 273 -11.41 -14.43 4.82
C LEU A 273 -11.63 -12.92 4.99
N TRP A 274 -10.61 -12.21 5.41
CA TRP A 274 -10.58 -10.74 5.57
C TRP A 274 -9.61 -10.10 4.60
N ALA A 275 -9.85 -8.82 4.32
CA ALA A 275 -8.90 -7.97 3.61
C ALA A 275 -8.81 -6.60 4.29
N ALA A 276 -7.58 -6.08 4.44
CA ALA A 276 -7.33 -4.79 5.10
C ALA A 276 -6.15 -4.05 4.48
N GLY A 277 -6.19 -2.73 4.54
CA GLY A 277 -5.22 -1.83 3.92
C GLY A 277 -5.49 -1.64 2.43
N ASP A 278 -4.50 -1.15 1.68
CA ASP A 278 -4.62 -0.70 0.28
C ASP A 278 -5.13 -1.77 -0.71
N ILE A 279 -5.32 -3.00 -0.29
CA ILE A 279 -6.03 -4.03 -1.08
C ILE A 279 -7.55 -3.81 -1.09
N GLY A 280 -8.11 -3.16 -0.07
CA GLY A 280 -9.54 -2.92 0.11
C GLY A 280 -10.03 -1.64 -0.55
N VAL A 281 -11.35 -1.43 -0.52
CA VAL A 281 -12.02 -0.24 -1.10
C VAL A 281 -12.02 0.89 -0.06
N HIS A 282 -11.01 1.73 -0.06
CA HIS A 282 -10.92 2.90 0.82
C HIS A 282 -9.85 3.89 0.33
N SER A 283 -9.65 4.99 1.08
CA SER A 283 -8.54 5.90 0.84
C SER A 283 -7.20 5.23 1.19
N GLU A 284 -6.23 5.29 0.29
CA GLU A 284 -4.91 4.67 0.42
C GLU A 284 -4.01 5.45 1.40
N LEU A 285 -4.35 5.38 2.69
CA LEU A 285 -3.69 6.12 3.76
C LEU A 285 -3.15 5.15 4.83
N SER A 286 -1.94 5.38 5.33
CA SER A 286 -1.33 4.51 6.34
C SER A 286 -2.15 4.43 7.62
N THR A 287 -2.77 5.52 8.05
CA THR A 287 -3.64 5.56 9.25
C THR A 287 -4.95 4.81 9.04
N VAL A 288 -5.52 4.85 7.83
CA VAL A 288 -6.68 4.02 7.46
C VAL A 288 -6.30 2.55 7.47
N ALA A 289 -5.15 2.20 6.86
CA ALA A 289 -4.63 0.83 6.86
C ALA A 289 -4.41 0.28 8.29
N MET A 290 -3.90 1.10 9.22
CA MET A 290 -3.80 0.73 10.65
C MET A 290 -5.18 0.44 11.25
N GLY A 291 -6.14 1.33 11.04
CA GLY A 291 -7.50 1.18 11.56
C GLY A 291 -8.19 -0.08 11.03
N GLU A 292 -8.03 -0.37 9.75
CA GLU A 292 -8.60 -1.57 9.14
C GLU A 292 -7.93 -2.87 9.62
N GLY A 293 -6.61 -2.88 9.75
CA GLY A 293 -5.88 -4.01 10.34
C GLY A 293 -6.36 -4.33 11.75
N ALA A 294 -6.54 -3.30 12.60
CA ALA A 294 -7.08 -3.45 13.95
C ALA A 294 -8.54 -3.96 13.92
N THR A 295 -9.38 -3.40 13.05
CA THR A 295 -10.77 -3.81 12.88
C THR A 295 -10.87 -5.28 12.45
N ALA A 296 -10.13 -5.68 11.42
CA ALA A 296 -10.10 -7.08 10.96
C ALA A 296 -9.68 -8.02 12.09
N ALA A 297 -8.64 -7.69 12.85
CA ALA A 297 -8.17 -8.50 13.98
C ALA A 297 -9.22 -8.68 15.07
N ILE A 298 -10.00 -7.64 15.39
CA ILE A 298 -11.12 -7.73 16.36
C ILE A 298 -12.18 -8.72 15.88
N TRP A 299 -12.52 -8.69 14.59
CA TRP A 299 -13.53 -9.59 14.05
C TRP A 299 -13.00 -11.01 13.85
N ILE A 300 -11.73 -11.17 13.48
CA ILE A 300 -11.06 -12.49 13.47
C ILE A 300 -11.11 -13.14 14.86
N ASN A 301 -10.81 -12.37 15.92
CA ASN A 301 -10.92 -12.86 17.29
C ASN A 301 -12.34 -13.34 17.64
N LYS A 302 -13.39 -12.61 17.21
CA LYS A 302 -14.78 -13.03 17.44
C LYS A 302 -15.10 -14.34 16.73
N GLU A 303 -14.68 -14.50 15.48
CA GLU A 303 -14.91 -15.73 14.73
C GLU A 303 -14.08 -16.90 15.27
N LEU A 304 -12.84 -16.70 15.67
CA LEU A 304 -12.03 -17.75 16.30
C LEU A 304 -12.63 -18.25 17.62
N ARG A 305 -13.27 -17.39 18.40
CA ARG A 305 -14.01 -17.78 19.60
C ARG A 305 -15.21 -18.67 19.26
N LYS A 306 -15.97 -18.33 18.20
CA LYS A 306 -17.10 -19.16 17.75
C LYS A 306 -16.62 -20.53 17.22
N ILE A 307 -15.48 -20.57 16.52
CA ILE A 307 -14.88 -21.83 16.06
C ILE A 307 -14.47 -22.70 17.26
N ALA A 308 -13.93 -22.09 18.33
CA ALA A 308 -13.49 -22.82 19.51
C ALA A 308 -14.67 -23.29 20.40
N ASP A 309 -15.74 -22.52 20.48
CA ASP A 309 -16.96 -22.85 21.23
C ASP A 309 -18.23 -22.54 20.40
N PRO A 310 -18.68 -23.49 19.57
CA PRO A 310 -19.89 -23.35 18.76
C PRO A 310 -21.19 -23.20 19.56
N SER A 311 -21.16 -23.55 20.86
CA SER A 311 -22.33 -23.51 21.76
C SER A 311 -22.42 -22.22 22.57
N GLY A 312 -21.39 -21.35 22.53
CA GLY A 312 -21.33 -20.09 23.26
C GLY A 312 -22.39 -19.11 22.79
N ASN A 313 -23.30 -18.70 23.69
CA ASN A 313 -24.23 -17.60 23.44
C ASN A 313 -23.47 -16.29 23.20
N GLU A 314 -23.85 -15.55 22.15
CA GLU A 314 -23.35 -14.19 21.89
C GLU A 314 -23.68 -13.28 23.08
N HIS A 315 -22.67 -12.81 23.80
CA HIS A 315 -22.75 -11.69 24.75
C HIS A 315 -22.16 -10.42 24.13
#